data_59fcc6d68f82a541caed0388eed9da6f
#
_entry.id   59fcc6d68f82a541caed0388eed9da6f
#
_cell.length_a   1.000
_cell.length_b   1.000
_cell.length_c   1.000
_cell.angle_alpha   90.00
_cell.angle_beta   90.00
_cell.angle_gamma   90.00
#
_symmetry.space_group_name_H-M   'P 1'
#
loop_
_entity.id
_entity.type
_entity.pdbx_description
1 polymer ?
#
loop_
_entity_poly.entity_id
_entity_poly.type
_entity_poly.pdbx_seq_one_letter_code
_entity_poly.pdbx_strand_id
1 'polypeptide(L)'
;MKWFKIIAFPILGFLVMQWMQLNGMPEPAARMSFLLIWIAGWWMSEAVDLAVTSLIPFIFFPLLGIMSADKTAVNYMEQTIFLFIGGFFLAYAMEKWNLHSRMAFKIILLLGNKPSRILLGIMVTTYLITMWISNTATTIMLFSAVLAIIRNENLFHKQGHKRIAAAYMLALAYSASIGGFSTLVGTPPNIIFIGFYEKMFPSAESINFFRWFVFAFPVSFSFFICAYFVLRFWVIGKKYDVPFDIQHIKDEYNSLGNVSREEKSVMTVFFITVILWFTRADIDFGNFKMTGWVNLFGFPSYIKDSTVAILAGFTLFLIPASKNKKQNILEWKDVTKLPFKIILLFGCGFAIAEGFETTGLDVILASNLVALKAMPPWIIILSVVVFVTLLSEMASNVASVQLILPILMPLSVSLDIDPLTLMIPATIAASFGYMLPVATAANTIVFGSGYIDTKTMYKVGFIFNVIGITLLTLFSVYRKF
;
A
#
# COMPACT_ATOMS: atom_id res chain seq x y z
N MET A 1 -4.98 29.96 7.82
CA MET A 1 -4.43 28.66 8.32
C MET A 1 -3.41 28.02 7.39
N LYS A 2 -3.61 27.95 6.05
CA LYS A 2 -2.66 27.29 5.13
C LYS A 2 -1.27 27.91 5.14
N TRP A 3 -1.16 29.23 4.97
CA TRP A 3 0.11 29.97 5.01
C TRP A 3 0.88 29.81 6.33
N PHE A 4 0.17 29.73 7.44
CA PHE A 4 0.78 29.46 8.74
C PHE A 4 1.50 28.11 8.76
N LYS A 5 0.85 27.03 8.27
CA LYS A 5 1.45 25.70 8.21
C LYS A 5 2.66 25.65 7.26
N ILE A 6 2.60 26.38 6.14
CA ILE A 6 3.70 26.42 5.16
C ILE A 6 4.96 27.03 5.80
N ILE A 7 4.82 28.04 6.64
CA ILE A 7 5.94 28.77 7.24
C ILE A 7 6.37 28.16 8.57
N ALA A 8 5.44 27.64 9.37
CA ALA A 8 5.69 27.15 10.71
C ALA A 8 6.67 25.96 10.76
N PHE A 9 6.52 24.98 9.87
CA PHE A 9 7.39 23.80 9.89
C PHE A 9 8.84 24.06 9.47
N PRO A 10 9.14 24.84 8.42
CA PRO A 10 10.50 25.29 8.15
C PRO A 10 11.12 26.05 9.32
N ILE A 11 10.36 26.97 9.94
CA ILE A 11 10.87 27.71 11.11
C ILE A 11 11.11 26.76 12.29
N LEU A 12 10.16 25.87 12.60
CA LEU A 12 10.32 24.87 13.66
C LEU A 12 11.55 24.00 13.42
N GLY A 13 11.71 23.49 12.20
CA GLY A 13 12.86 22.68 11.83
C GLY A 13 14.18 23.47 11.99
N PHE A 14 14.22 24.73 11.60
CA PHE A 14 15.38 25.59 11.78
C PHE A 14 15.70 25.83 13.26
N LEU A 15 14.71 26.11 14.08
CA LEU A 15 14.89 26.27 15.52
C LEU A 15 15.43 25.01 16.19
N VAL A 16 14.89 23.85 15.80
CA VAL A 16 15.37 22.55 16.30
C VAL A 16 16.81 22.29 15.84
N MET A 17 17.16 22.60 14.59
CA MET A 17 18.52 22.50 14.10
C MET A 17 19.50 23.33 14.96
N GLN A 18 19.17 24.59 15.24
CA GLN A 18 19.98 25.48 16.09
C GLN A 18 20.11 24.92 17.50
N TRP A 19 18.99 24.47 18.10
CA TRP A 19 19.00 23.86 19.42
C TRP A 19 19.86 22.59 19.48
N MET A 20 19.79 21.73 18.47
CA MET A 20 20.60 20.52 18.37
C MET A 20 22.10 20.83 18.24
N GLN A 21 22.47 21.83 17.43
CA GLN A 21 23.86 22.29 17.30
C GLN A 21 24.42 22.85 18.62
N LEU A 22 23.61 23.63 19.32
CA LEU A 22 23.99 24.16 20.64
C LEU A 22 24.20 23.06 21.70
N ASN A 23 23.55 21.92 21.55
CA ASN A 23 23.72 20.74 22.41
C ASN A 23 24.75 19.73 21.86
N GLY A 24 25.62 20.15 20.94
CA GLY A 24 26.76 19.36 20.49
C GLY A 24 26.47 18.33 19.39
N MET A 25 25.29 18.38 18.75
CA MET A 25 25.01 17.53 17.61
C MET A 25 25.88 17.93 16.40
N PRO A 26 26.46 16.95 15.66
CA PRO A 26 27.22 17.24 14.44
C PRO A 26 26.37 18.03 13.44
N GLU A 27 26.98 19.01 12.79
CA GLU A 27 26.30 19.94 11.89
C GLU A 27 25.56 19.24 10.74
N PRO A 28 26.10 18.18 10.07
CA PRO A 28 25.37 17.46 9.04
C PRO A 28 24.07 16.82 9.55
N ALA A 29 24.12 16.18 10.73
CA ALA A 29 22.95 15.55 11.35
C ALA A 29 21.88 16.58 11.76
N ALA A 30 22.30 17.75 12.29
CA ALA A 30 21.39 18.84 12.61
C ALA A 30 20.71 19.42 11.35
N ARG A 31 21.43 19.58 10.25
CA ARG A 31 20.88 20.01 8.95
C ARG A 31 19.87 18.99 8.42
N MET A 32 20.17 17.70 8.53
CA MET A 32 19.24 16.64 8.12
C MET A 32 17.97 16.65 8.98
N SER A 33 18.10 16.84 10.29
CA SER A 33 16.96 16.96 11.21
C SER A 33 16.04 18.14 10.85
N PHE A 34 16.62 19.28 10.43
CA PHE A 34 15.86 20.43 9.92
C PHE A 34 14.96 20.02 8.75
N LEU A 35 15.53 19.38 7.73
CA LEU A 35 14.76 18.98 6.56
C LEU A 35 13.72 17.91 6.88
N LEU A 36 14.05 16.97 7.77
CA LEU A 36 13.12 15.93 8.20
C LEU A 36 11.87 16.53 8.84
N ILE A 37 12.04 17.48 9.78
CA ILE A 37 10.92 18.16 10.44
C ILE A 37 10.09 18.95 9.45
N TRP A 38 10.72 19.62 8.50
CA TRP A 38 10.04 20.36 7.46
C TRP A 38 9.20 19.43 6.58
N ILE A 39 9.80 18.38 6.01
CA ILE A 39 9.14 17.40 5.13
C ILE A 39 8.02 16.69 5.89
N ALA A 40 8.30 16.15 7.08
CA ALA A 40 7.31 15.46 7.90
C ALA A 40 6.13 16.37 8.25
N GLY A 41 6.40 17.60 8.67
CA GLY A 41 5.36 18.57 9.00
C GLY A 41 4.45 18.91 7.82
N TRP A 42 5.02 19.08 6.61
CA TRP A 42 4.22 19.31 5.41
C TRP A 42 3.47 18.06 4.96
N TRP A 43 4.07 16.88 5.05
CA TRP A 43 3.39 15.62 4.72
C TRP A 43 2.21 15.33 5.67
N MET A 44 2.40 15.48 6.99
CA MET A 44 1.35 15.24 7.98
C MET A 44 0.23 16.28 7.95
N SER A 45 0.55 17.54 7.67
CA SER A 45 -0.42 18.63 7.69
C SER A 45 -1.07 18.91 6.33
N GLU A 46 -0.59 18.24 5.26
CA GLU A 46 -0.94 18.49 3.86
C GLU A 46 -0.94 20.00 3.50
N ALA A 47 0.01 20.73 4.11
CA ALA A 47 0.14 22.17 3.87
C ALA A 47 0.47 22.46 2.41
N VAL A 48 1.23 21.59 1.77
CA VAL A 48 1.62 21.58 0.36
C VAL A 48 1.37 20.17 -0.18
N ASP A 49 1.12 20.05 -1.49
CA ASP A 49 0.96 18.75 -2.15
C ASP A 49 2.16 17.84 -1.84
N LEU A 50 1.90 16.57 -1.53
CA LEU A 50 2.92 15.62 -1.11
C LEU A 50 4.06 15.50 -2.13
N ALA A 51 3.74 15.52 -3.43
CA ALA A 51 4.74 15.43 -4.49
C ALA A 51 5.63 16.68 -4.58
N VAL A 52 5.06 17.88 -4.31
CA VAL A 52 5.85 19.12 -4.25
C VAL A 52 6.78 19.11 -3.06
N THR A 53 6.29 18.68 -1.88
CA THR A 53 7.12 18.47 -0.68
C THR A 53 8.28 17.52 -0.96
N SER A 54 8.02 16.50 -1.78
CA SER A 54 9.01 15.49 -2.15
C SER A 54 10.17 16.03 -3.00
N LEU A 55 10.12 17.25 -3.47
CA LEU A 55 11.24 17.90 -4.15
C LEU A 55 12.23 18.57 -3.19
N ILE A 56 11.90 18.69 -1.90
CA ILE A 56 12.77 19.33 -0.89
C ILE A 56 14.15 18.70 -0.83
N PRO A 57 14.35 17.37 -0.77
CA PRO A 57 15.69 16.78 -0.77
C PRO A 57 16.49 17.16 -2.03
N PHE A 58 15.87 17.12 -3.19
CA PHE A 58 16.54 17.46 -4.45
C PHE A 58 17.09 18.91 -4.47
N ILE A 59 16.39 19.84 -3.83
CA ILE A 59 16.78 21.24 -3.74
C ILE A 59 17.78 21.47 -2.59
N PHE A 60 17.43 20.99 -1.39
CA PHE A 60 18.12 21.40 -0.17
C PHE A 60 19.28 20.48 0.25
N PHE A 61 19.35 19.23 -0.21
CA PHE A 61 20.50 18.38 0.10
C PHE A 61 21.80 18.96 -0.46
N PRO A 62 21.86 19.37 -1.74
CA PRO A 62 23.05 20.03 -2.26
C PRO A 62 23.32 21.39 -1.59
N LEU A 63 22.29 22.20 -1.36
CA LEU A 63 22.43 23.52 -0.76
C LEU A 63 22.95 23.49 0.67
N LEU A 64 22.59 22.45 1.42
CA LEU A 64 23.02 22.27 2.81
C LEU A 64 24.24 21.34 2.96
N GLY A 65 24.82 20.89 1.83
CA GLY A 65 26.00 20.01 1.85
C GLY A 65 25.76 18.61 2.43
N ILE A 66 24.51 18.12 2.38
CA ILE A 66 24.14 16.76 2.83
C ILE A 66 24.56 15.75 1.76
N MET A 67 24.19 16.01 0.49
CA MET A 67 24.47 15.12 -0.62
C MET A 67 24.55 15.93 -1.93
N SER A 68 25.39 15.49 -2.88
CA SER A 68 25.46 16.14 -4.21
C SER A 68 24.15 15.94 -4.99
N ALA A 69 23.87 16.86 -5.93
CA ALA A 69 22.69 16.77 -6.79
C ALA A 69 22.63 15.45 -7.57
N ASP A 70 23.77 14.95 -8.08
CA ASP A 70 23.86 13.69 -8.83
C ASP A 70 23.46 12.50 -7.97
N LYS A 71 24.00 12.39 -6.76
CA LYS A 71 23.63 11.32 -5.80
C LYS A 71 22.17 11.43 -5.41
N THR A 72 21.67 12.64 -5.15
CA THR A 72 20.26 12.83 -4.82
C THR A 72 19.35 12.40 -5.98
N ALA A 73 19.71 12.71 -7.23
CA ALA A 73 18.91 12.33 -8.41
C ALA A 73 18.74 10.83 -8.58
N VAL A 74 19.77 10.03 -8.29
CA VAL A 74 19.72 8.56 -8.39
C VAL A 74 18.59 7.97 -7.54
N ASN A 75 18.30 8.55 -6.38
CA ASN A 75 17.23 8.11 -5.51
C ASN A 75 15.83 8.22 -6.13
N TYR A 76 15.64 9.17 -7.06
CA TYR A 76 14.36 9.37 -7.72
C TYR A 76 14.12 8.41 -8.90
N MET A 77 15.10 7.59 -9.26
CA MET A 77 15.01 6.55 -10.30
C MET A 77 15.56 5.20 -9.79
N GLU A 78 15.34 4.91 -8.50
CA GLU A 78 15.72 3.65 -7.89
C GLU A 78 14.96 2.49 -8.55
N GLN A 79 15.58 1.29 -8.64
CA GLN A 79 15.07 0.17 -9.44
C GLN A 79 13.69 -0.34 -8.99
N THR A 80 13.34 -0.23 -7.72
CA THR A 80 12.02 -0.64 -7.20
C THR A 80 10.88 0.24 -7.71
N ILE A 81 11.18 1.47 -8.14
CA ILE A 81 10.20 2.36 -8.80
C ILE A 81 9.71 1.72 -10.10
N PHE A 82 10.58 0.99 -10.81
CA PHE A 82 10.19 0.28 -12.03
C PHE A 82 9.27 -0.91 -11.77
N LEU A 83 9.36 -1.53 -10.58
CA LEU A 83 8.35 -2.51 -10.15
C LEU A 83 6.96 -1.87 -10.04
N PHE A 84 6.89 -0.66 -9.45
CA PHE A 84 5.66 0.11 -9.36
C PHE A 84 5.11 0.51 -10.74
N ILE A 85 5.97 1.02 -11.63
CA ILE A 85 5.59 1.44 -12.99
C ILE A 85 5.02 0.27 -13.78
N GLY A 86 5.72 -0.88 -13.81
CA GLY A 86 5.26 -2.07 -14.52
C GLY A 86 3.97 -2.65 -13.95
N GLY A 87 3.86 -2.71 -12.60
CA GLY A 87 2.62 -3.09 -11.92
C GLY A 87 1.46 -2.15 -12.25
N PHE A 88 1.73 -0.84 -12.35
CA PHE A 88 0.72 0.14 -12.76
C PHE A 88 0.24 -0.08 -14.20
N PHE A 89 1.12 -0.36 -15.15
CA PHE A 89 0.72 -0.65 -16.53
C PHE A 89 -0.21 -1.86 -16.59
N LEU A 90 0.11 -2.93 -15.84
CA LEU A 90 -0.73 -4.11 -15.77
C LEU A 90 -2.10 -3.78 -15.15
N ALA A 91 -2.12 -3.06 -14.04
CA ALA A 91 -3.33 -2.60 -13.36
C ALA A 91 -4.20 -1.71 -14.27
N TYR A 92 -3.58 -0.74 -14.95
CA TYR A 92 -4.30 0.15 -15.85
C TYR A 92 -4.86 -0.58 -17.08
N ALA A 93 -4.16 -1.59 -17.60
CA ALA A 93 -4.71 -2.43 -18.67
C ALA A 93 -5.97 -3.19 -18.22
N MET A 94 -5.99 -3.72 -16.99
CA MET A 94 -7.18 -4.36 -16.40
C MET A 94 -8.34 -3.37 -16.26
N GLU A 95 -8.04 -2.12 -15.89
CA GLU A 95 -9.02 -1.03 -15.81
C GLU A 95 -9.55 -0.65 -17.18
N LYS A 96 -8.68 -0.33 -18.12
CA LYS A 96 -9.00 0.14 -19.48
C LYS A 96 -9.93 -0.82 -20.23
N TRP A 97 -9.77 -2.14 -20.01
CA TRP A 97 -10.53 -3.18 -20.67
C TRP A 97 -11.63 -3.79 -19.80
N ASN A 98 -12.03 -3.14 -18.70
CA ASN A 98 -13.14 -3.51 -17.80
C ASN A 98 -13.07 -4.94 -17.22
N LEU A 99 -11.89 -5.55 -17.15
CA LEU A 99 -11.71 -6.90 -16.62
C LEU A 99 -12.13 -6.95 -15.13
N HIS A 100 -11.84 -5.90 -14.36
CA HIS A 100 -12.21 -5.75 -12.95
C HIS A 100 -13.73 -5.81 -12.71
N SER A 101 -14.53 -5.12 -13.56
CA SER A 101 -15.99 -5.11 -13.43
C SER A 101 -16.58 -6.49 -13.68
N ARG A 102 -16.08 -7.19 -14.71
CA ARG A 102 -16.50 -8.56 -15.01
C ARG A 102 -16.22 -9.51 -13.85
N MET A 103 -15.02 -9.42 -13.25
CA MET A 103 -14.65 -10.21 -12.07
C MET A 103 -15.59 -9.92 -10.90
N ALA A 104 -15.87 -8.64 -10.64
CA ALA A 104 -16.73 -8.19 -9.55
C ALA A 104 -18.14 -8.77 -9.65
N PHE A 105 -18.82 -8.52 -10.75
CA PHE A 105 -20.19 -9.01 -10.93
C PHE A 105 -20.25 -10.53 -10.91
N LYS A 106 -19.29 -11.21 -11.56
CA LYS A 106 -19.25 -12.67 -11.56
C LYS A 106 -19.13 -13.27 -10.16
N ILE A 107 -18.22 -12.73 -9.31
CA ILE A 107 -18.03 -13.20 -7.94
C ILE A 107 -19.29 -12.95 -7.11
N ILE A 108 -19.90 -11.76 -7.21
CA ILE A 108 -21.14 -11.42 -6.47
C ILE A 108 -22.28 -12.37 -6.87
N LEU A 109 -22.46 -12.62 -8.16
CA LEU A 109 -23.51 -13.52 -8.67
C LEU A 109 -23.31 -14.98 -8.22
N LEU A 110 -22.06 -15.45 -8.13
CA LEU A 110 -21.73 -16.81 -7.66
C LEU A 110 -22.06 -17.01 -6.17
N LEU A 111 -21.92 -15.97 -5.33
CA LEU A 111 -22.12 -16.08 -3.89
C LEU A 111 -23.60 -16.02 -3.49
N GLY A 112 -24.46 -15.36 -4.27
CA GLY A 112 -25.91 -15.34 -4.11
C GLY A 112 -26.47 -14.02 -3.60
N ASN A 113 -27.73 -14.03 -3.14
CA ASN A 113 -28.61 -12.86 -3.01
C ASN A 113 -28.90 -12.38 -1.56
N LYS A 114 -28.21 -12.91 -0.57
CA LYS A 114 -28.34 -12.39 0.82
C LYS A 114 -27.39 -11.23 1.04
N PRO A 115 -27.74 -10.20 1.84
CA PRO A 115 -26.85 -9.09 2.15
C PRO A 115 -25.46 -9.53 2.62
N SER A 116 -25.38 -10.55 3.47
CA SER A 116 -24.10 -11.10 3.92
C SER A 116 -23.27 -11.76 2.81
N ARG A 117 -23.92 -12.37 1.83
CA ARG A 117 -23.23 -13.01 0.69
C ARG A 117 -22.74 -11.96 -0.31
N ILE A 118 -23.54 -10.90 -0.54
CA ILE A 118 -23.11 -9.76 -1.35
C ILE A 118 -21.97 -9.02 -0.65
N LEU A 119 -22.07 -8.82 0.67
CA LEU A 119 -20.96 -8.30 1.47
C LEU A 119 -19.68 -9.09 1.21
N LEU A 120 -19.75 -10.42 1.31
CA LEU A 120 -18.62 -11.30 1.03
C LEU A 120 -18.14 -11.14 -0.42
N GLY A 121 -19.06 -11.02 -1.38
CA GLY A 121 -18.75 -10.80 -2.80
C GLY A 121 -17.99 -9.52 -3.03
N ILE A 122 -18.43 -8.40 -2.45
CA ILE A 122 -17.74 -7.12 -2.49
C ILE A 122 -16.35 -7.25 -1.86
N MET A 123 -16.27 -7.85 -0.67
CA MET A 123 -15.00 -8.02 0.04
C MET A 123 -14.01 -8.88 -0.72
N VAL A 124 -14.43 -10.07 -1.22
CA VAL A 124 -13.56 -10.98 -1.99
C VAL A 124 -13.07 -10.32 -3.27
N THR A 125 -13.98 -9.68 -4.01
CA THR A 125 -13.64 -9.01 -5.25
C THR A 125 -12.62 -7.89 -5.00
N THR A 126 -12.91 -7.02 -4.03
CA THR A 126 -12.03 -5.90 -3.68
C THR A 126 -10.67 -6.41 -3.22
N TYR A 127 -10.66 -7.41 -2.34
CA TYR A 127 -9.45 -8.02 -1.81
C TYR A 127 -8.56 -8.60 -2.92
N LEU A 128 -9.14 -9.39 -3.84
CA LEU A 128 -8.38 -10.00 -4.94
C LEU A 128 -7.85 -8.98 -5.95
N ILE A 129 -8.63 -7.94 -6.27
CA ILE A 129 -8.22 -6.90 -7.22
C ILE A 129 -7.13 -6.02 -6.61
N THR A 130 -7.29 -5.61 -5.34
CA THR A 130 -6.34 -4.71 -4.69
C THR A 130 -4.98 -5.35 -4.38
N MET A 131 -4.88 -6.66 -4.43
CA MET A 131 -3.57 -7.35 -4.42
C MET A 131 -2.67 -6.92 -5.58
N TRP A 132 -3.24 -6.42 -6.66
CA TRP A 132 -2.54 -6.13 -7.93
C TRP A 132 -2.70 -4.69 -8.39
N ILE A 133 -3.73 -4.02 -7.92
CA ILE A 133 -4.11 -2.64 -8.28
C ILE A 133 -4.16 -1.81 -7.00
N SER A 134 -3.75 -0.54 -7.05
CA SER A 134 -3.77 0.32 -5.86
C SER A 134 -5.15 0.40 -5.20
N ASN A 135 -5.16 0.53 -3.87
CA ASN A 135 -6.39 0.60 -3.06
C ASN A 135 -7.35 1.69 -3.58
N THR A 136 -6.82 2.86 -3.93
CA THR A 136 -7.60 3.98 -4.46
C THR A 136 -8.27 3.64 -5.78
N ALA A 137 -7.51 3.11 -6.75
CA ALA A 137 -8.04 2.75 -8.05
C ALA A 137 -9.10 1.65 -7.93
N THR A 138 -8.83 0.59 -7.16
CA THR A 138 -9.79 -0.49 -6.88
C THR A 138 -11.08 0.05 -6.27
N THR A 139 -10.98 0.96 -5.30
CA THR A 139 -12.15 1.56 -4.65
C THR A 139 -12.96 2.39 -5.63
N ILE A 140 -12.33 3.26 -6.43
CA ILE A 140 -13.03 4.08 -7.45
C ILE A 140 -13.76 3.18 -8.45
N MET A 141 -13.07 2.16 -8.96
CA MET A 141 -13.63 1.23 -9.96
C MET A 141 -14.87 0.49 -9.47
N LEU A 142 -14.82 -0.01 -8.24
CA LEU A 142 -15.91 -0.81 -7.68
C LEU A 142 -17.00 0.05 -7.01
N PHE A 143 -16.71 1.32 -6.74
CA PHE A 143 -17.63 2.22 -6.06
C PHE A 143 -18.97 2.38 -6.79
N SER A 144 -18.95 2.56 -8.11
CA SER A 144 -20.17 2.69 -8.93
C SER A 144 -21.01 1.41 -8.88
N ALA A 145 -20.39 0.23 -8.96
CA ALA A 145 -21.07 -1.05 -8.88
C ALA A 145 -21.72 -1.27 -7.49
N VAL A 146 -20.97 -0.98 -6.41
CA VAL A 146 -21.50 -1.07 -5.04
C VAL A 146 -22.63 -0.06 -4.82
N LEU A 147 -22.49 1.15 -5.35
CA LEU A 147 -23.52 2.19 -5.27
C LEU A 147 -24.80 1.79 -6.00
N ALA A 148 -24.68 1.16 -7.18
CA ALA A 148 -25.83 0.64 -7.92
C ALA A 148 -26.60 -0.42 -7.13
N ILE A 149 -25.88 -1.31 -6.43
CA ILE A 149 -26.50 -2.29 -5.53
C ILE A 149 -27.25 -1.63 -4.38
N ILE A 150 -26.66 -0.57 -3.78
CA ILE A 150 -27.26 0.13 -2.64
C ILE A 150 -28.49 0.95 -3.06
N ARG A 151 -28.48 1.61 -4.23
CA ARG A 151 -29.55 2.51 -4.69
C ARG A 151 -30.87 1.81 -5.05
N ASN A 152 -30.87 0.52 -5.18
CA ASN A 152 -32.11 -0.23 -5.44
C ASN A 152 -32.97 -0.30 -4.16
N GLU A 153 -33.69 0.83 -3.89
CA GLU A 153 -34.42 1.08 -2.63
C GLU A 153 -35.51 0.07 -2.30
N ASN A 154 -36.06 -0.62 -3.30
CA ASN A 154 -37.11 -1.64 -3.09
C ASN A 154 -36.61 -2.92 -2.39
N LEU A 155 -35.29 -3.01 -2.16
CA LEU A 155 -34.63 -4.22 -1.64
C LEU A 155 -34.53 -4.26 -0.12
N PHE A 156 -34.72 -3.12 0.59
CA PHE A 156 -34.41 -3.07 2.01
C PHE A 156 -35.46 -2.31 2.82
N HIS A 157 -35.85 -2.83 3.99
CA HIS A 157 -36.55 -2.04 4.99
C HIS A 157 -35.73 -0.79 5.38
N LYS A 158 -36.36 0.40 5.49
CA LYS A 158 -35.65 1.69 5.71
C LYS A 158 -34.52 1.69 6.75
N GLN A 159 -34.71 0.99 7.88
CA GLN A 159 -33.65 0.89 8.92
C GLN A 159 -32.52 -0.11 8.55
N GLY A 160 -32.82 -1.19 7.86
CA GLY A 160 -31.85 -2.17 7.39
C GLY A 160 -31.01 -1.62 6.26
N HIS A 161 -31.59 -0.82 5.38
CA HIS A 161 -30.93 -0.20 4.24
C HIS A 161 -29.68 0.62 4.66
N LYS A 162 -29.80 1.52 5.64
CA LYS A 162 -28.68 2.34 6.11
C LYS A 162 -27.51 1.50 6.64
N ARG A 163 -27.80 0.43 7.37
CA ARG A 163 -26.76 -0.47 7.94
C ARG A 163 -26.07 -1.30 6.87
N ILE A 164 -26.84 -1.84 5.91
CA ILE A 164 -26.30 -2.63 4.80
C ILE A 164 -25.46 -1.74 3.89
N ALA A 165 -25.96 -0.54 3.55
CA ALA A 165 -25.23 0.42 2.74
C ALA A 165 -23.90 0.82 3.39
N ALA A 166 -23.91 1.15 4.68
CA ALA A 166 -22.68 1.45 5.42
C ALA A 166 -21.72 0.25 5.43
N ALA A 167 -22.22 -0.97 5.65
CA ALA A 167 -21.37 -2.17 5.63
C ALA A 167 -20.73 -2.42 4.26
N TYR A 168 -21.46 -2.22 3.15
CA TYR A 168 -20.94 -2.41 1.80
C TYR A 168 -19.88 -1.38 1.45
N MET A 169 -20.10 -0.11 1.81
CA MET A 169 -19.12 0.96 1.61
C MET A 169 -17.86 0.74 2.46
N LEU A 170 -18.01 0.37 3.75
CA LEU A 170 -16.87 0.02 4.60
C LEU A 170 -16.14 -1.22 4.09
N ALA A 171 -16.88 -2.24 3.61
CA ALA A 171 -16.31 -3.44 3.02
C ALA A 171 -15.42 -3.11 1.82
N LEU A 172 -15.87 -2.19 0.95
CA LEU A 172 -15.11 -1.73 -0.20
C LEU A 172 -13.78 -1.10 0.22
N ALA A 173 -13.81 -0.09 1.11
CA ALA A 173 -12.58 0.62 1.51
C ALA A 173 -11.63 -0.26 2.33
N TYR A 174 -12.17 -1.01 3.29
CA TYR A 174 -11.34 -1.77 4.23
C TYR A 174 -10.75 -3.03 3.60
N SER A 175 -11.51 -3.72 2.73
CA SER A 175 -10.95 -4.85 1.97
C SER A 175 -9.90 -4.41 0.96
N ALA A 176 -9.99 -3.17 0.44
CA ALA A 176 -8.95 -2.60 -0.41
C ALA A 176 -7.64 -2.45 0.38
N SER A 177 -7.69 -1.88 1.59
CA SER A 177 -6.50 -1.74 2.44
C SER A 177 -5.94 -3.09 2.89
N ILE A 178 -6.80 -4.04 3.31
CA ILE A 178 -6.40 -5.36 3.78
C ILE A 178 -5.77 -6.21 2.66
N GLY A 179 -6.35 -6.20 1.46
CA GLY A 179 -5.81 -6.95 0.32
C GLY A 179 -4.53 -6.32 -0.23
N GLY A 180 -4.43 -4.98 -0.19
CA GLY A 180 -3.30 -4.25 -0.75
C GLY A 180 -1.95 -4.59 -0.12
N PHE A 181 -1.88 -4.84 1.17
CA PHE A 181 -0.59 -5.20 1.78
C PHE A 181 -0.20 -6.67 1.60
N SER A 182 -1.07 -7.53 1.06
CA SER A 182 -0.78 -8.97 0.88
C SER A 182 0.25 -9.28 -0.20
N THR A 183 0.45 -8.39 -1.18
CA THR A 183 1.46 -8.53 -2.23
C THR A 183 2.34 -7.29 -2.31
N LEU A 184 3.49 -7.40 -2.98
CA LEU A 184 4.42 -6.28 -3.13
C LEU A 184 3.82 -5.10 -3.90
N VAL A 185 3.04 -5.38 -4.95
CA VAL A 185 2.53 -4.35 -5.86
C VAL A 185 1.17 -3.78 -5.45
N GLY A 186 0.49 -4.38 -4.47
CA GLY A 186 -0.86 -3.97 -4.07
C GLY A 186 -0.92 -2.61 -3.38
N THR A 187 0.15 -2.20 -2.68
CA THR A 187 0.21 -0.88 -2.04
C THR A 187 1.63 -0.31 -2.04
N PRO A 188 1.80 1.01 -2.27
CA PRO A 188 3.12 1.65 -2.34
C PRO A 188 4.02 1.43 -1.12
N PRO A 189 3.56 1.43 0.14
CA PRO A 189 4.39 1.12 1.31
C PRO A 189 5.25 -0.12 1.18
N ASN A 190 4.73 -1.20 0.58
CA ASN A 190 5.45 -2.45 0.44
C ASN A 190 6.68 -2.30 -0.49
N ILE A 191 6.52 -1.58 -1.60
CA ILE A 191 7.60 -1.33 -2.56
C ILE A 191 8.66 -0.39 -1.95
N ILE A 192 8.21 0.63 -1.21
CA ILE A 192 9.11 1.54 -0.48
C ILE A 192 9.99 0.73 0.49
N PHE A 193 9.36 -0.14 1.28
CA PHE A 193 10.11 -0.99 2.22
C PHE A 193 11.18 -1.82 1.52
N ILE A 194 10.86 -2.47 0.39
CA ILE A 194 11.84 -3.25 -0.37
C ILE A 194 13.01 -2.39 -0.83
N GLY A 195 12.74 -1.21 -1.41
CA GLY A 195 13.78 -0.30 -1.86
C GLY A 195 14.67 0.19 -0.72
N PHE A 196 14.08 0.49 0.45
CA PHE A 196 14.84 0.81 1.66
C PHE A 196 15.71 -0.37 2.11
N TYR A 197 15.13 -1.55 2.20
CA TYR A 197 15.84 -2.73 2.68
C TYR A 197 17.00 -3.12 1.76
N GLU A 198 16.78 -3.20 0.45
CA GLU A 198 17.82 -3.53 -0.52
C GLU A 198 18.95 -2.48 -0.56
N LYS A 199 18.62 -1.21 -0.36
CA LYS A 199 19.60 -0.13 -0.31
C LYS A 199 20.47 -0.18 0.94
N MET A 200 19.86 -0.42 2.09
CA MET A 200 20.55 -0.42 3.39
C MET A 200 21.29 -1.75 3.67
N PHE A 201 20.84 -2.85 3.08
CA PHE A 201 21.43 -4.17 3.25
C PHE A 201 21.75 -4.84 1.89
N PRO A 202 22.68 -4.26 1.09
CA PRO A 202 22.95 -4.75 -0.27
C PRO A 202 23.51 -6.17 -0.32
N SER A 203 24.09 -6.65 0.79
CA SER A 203 24.60 -8.02 0.93
C SER A 203 23.58 -9.02 1.48
N ALA A 204 22.41 -8.54 1.95
CA ALA A 204 21.38 -9.41 2.46
C ALA A 204 20.57 -10.06 1.33
N GLU A 205 19.94 -11.17 1.65
CA GLU A 205 19.05 -11.83 0.70
C GLU A 205 17.86 -10.94 0.35
N SER A 206 17.64 -10.69 -0.94
CA SER A 206 16.55 -9.82 -1.41
C SER A 206 15.19 -10.42 -1.08
N ILE A 207 14.27 -9.53 -0.66
CA ILE A 207 12.88 -9.91 -0.42
C ILE A 207 12.15 -9.88 -1.76
N ASN A 208 11.98 -11.07 -2.34
CA ASN A 208 11.25 -11.23 -3.59
C ASN A 208 9.72 -11.32 -3.36
N PHE A 209 8.97 -11.35 -4.46
CA PHE A 209 7.50 -11.38 -4.44
C PHE A 209 6.96 -12.57 -3.63
N PHE A 210 7.55 -13.75 -3.78
CA PHE A 210 7.12 -14.96 -3.08
C PHE A 210 7.34 -14.86 -1.56
N ARG A 211 8.51 -14.41 -1.12
CA ARG A 211 8.82 -14.26 0.32
C ARG A 211 7.88 -13.27 1.00
N TRP A 212 7.65 -12.13 0.37
CA TRP A 212 6.66 -11.17 0.87
C TRP A 212 5.28 -11.80 0.99
N PHE A 213 4.81 -12.46 -0.06
CA PHE A 213 3.48 -13.08 -0.09
C PHE A 213 3.31 -14.13 1.00
N VAL A 214 4.30 -14.99 1.19
CA VAL A 214 4.26 -16.05 2.22
C VAL A 214 4.12 -15.47 3.62
N PHE A 215 4.69 -14.30 3.90
CA PHE A 215 4.54 -13.63 5.19
C PHE A 215 3.23 -12.82 5.27
N ALA A 216 3.00 -11.93 4.33
CA ALA A 216 1.94 -10.94 4.40
C ALA A 216 0.53 -11.51 4.13
N PHE A 217 0.42 -12.51 3.22
CA PHE A 217 -0.88 -13.09 2.87
C PHE A 217 -1.58 -13.77 4.05
N PRO A 218 -0.94 -14.60 4.89
CA PRO A 218 -1.61 -15.20 6.05
C PRO A 218 -2.15 -14.15 7.03
N VAL A 219 -1.40 -13.07 7.29
CA VAL A 219 -1.85 -11.95 8.13
C VAL A 219 -3.05 -11.28 7.49
N SER A 220 -2.94 -10.92 6.22
CA SER A 220 -3.98 -10.26 5.43
C SER A 220 -5.26 -11.12 5.36
N PHE A 221 -5.13 -12.41 5.05
CA PHE A 221 -6.27 -13.32 4.95
C PHE A 221 -6.96 -13.56 6.30
N SER A 222 -6.20 -13.70 7.39
CA SER A 222 -6.76 -13.79 8.74
C SER A 222 -7.51 -12.51 9.10
N PHE A 223 -6.94 -11.36 8.77
CA PHE A 223 -7.61 -10.07 8.99
C PHE A 223 -8.87 -9.93 8.13
N PHE A 224 -8.84 -10.35 6.86
CA PHE A 224 -10.01 -10.38 5.98
C PHE A 224 -11.16 -11.19 6.57
N ILE A 225 -10.88 -12.38 7.14
CA ILE A 225 -11.90 -13.22 7.79
C ILE A 225 -12.50 -12.49 9.00
N CYS A 226 -11.66 -11.93 9.89
CA CYS A 226 -12.13 -11.16 11.04
C CYS A 226 -12.97 -9.95 10.60
N ALA A 227 -12.53 -9.23 9.56
CA ALA A 227 -13.24 -8.11 8.99
C ALA A 227 -14.64 -8.48 8.49
N TYR A 228 -14.75 -9.60 7.78
CA TYR A 228 -16.04 -10.11 7.34
C TYR A 228 -17.00 -10.36 8.52
N PHE A 229 -16.54 -11.00 9.57
CA PHE A 229 -17.38 -11.28 10.75
C PHE A 229 -17.80 -9.99 11.46
N VAL A 230 -16.91 -9.01 11.61
CA VAL A 230 -17.24 -7.70 12.19
C VAL A 230 -18.32 -7.01 11.37
N LEU A 231 -18.13 -6.87 10.06
CA LEU A 231 -19.12 -6.21 9.20
C LEU A 231 -20.44 -6.95 9.14
N ARG A 232 -20.42 -8.29 9.06
CA ARG A 232 -21.57 -9.13 9.01
C ARG A 232 -22.41 -9.06 10.28
N PHE A 233 -21.80 -9.30 11.45
CA PHE A 233 -22.54 -9.49 12.68
C PHE A 233 -22.78 -8.18 13.44
N TRP A 234 -21.82 -7.26 13.39
CA TRP A 234 -21.92 -6.03 14.15
C TRP A 234 -22.52 -4.87 13.33
N VAL A 235 -22.18 -4.74 12.05
CA VAL A 235 -22.71 -3.65 11.23
C VAL A 235 -24.06 -4.03 10.61
N ILE A 236 -24.15 -5.12 9.82
CA ILE A 236 -25.43 -5.58 9.22
C ILE A 236 -26.37 -6.10 10.31
N GLY A 237 -25.92 -7.11 11.04
CA GLY A 237 -26.76 -7.83 12.02
C GLY A 237 -27.67 -8.90 11.40
N LYS A 238 -27.96 -9.97 12.16
CA LYS A 238 -28.73 -11.13 11.67
C LYS A 238 -30.14 -10.78 11.18
N LYS A 239 -30.79 -9.78 11.78
CA LYS A 239 -32.17 -9.36 11.48
C LYS A 239 -32.36 -8.89 10.04
N TYR A 240 -31.34 -8.30 9.43
CA TYR A 240 -31.40 -7.67 8.12
C TYR A 240 -30.81 -8.52 6.98
N ASP A 241 -30.49 -9.79 7.25
CA ASP A 241 -29.88 -10.69 6.27
C ASP A 241 -30.94 -11.53 5.55
N VAL A 242 -31.88 -10.86 4.92
CA VAL A 242 -32.99 -11.48 4.15
C VAL A 242 -32.66 -11.42 2.66
N PRO A 243 -32.87 -12.52 1.90
CA PRO A 243 -32.62 -12.52 0.45
C PRO A 243 -33.44 -11.46 -0.29
N PHE A 244 -32.86 -10.89 -1.33
CA PHE A 244 -33.52 -9.93 -2.22
C PHE A 244 -33.22 -10.21 -3.71
N ASP A 245 -33.93 -9.54 -4.60
CA ASP A 245 -33.74 -9.68 -6.03
C ASP A 245 -32.42 -9.07 -6.51
N ILE A 246 -31.62 -9.86 -7.24
CA ILE A 246 -30.33 -9.46 -7.81
C ILE A 246 -30.38 -9.36 -9.33
N GLN A 247 -31.61 -9.26 -9.90
CA GLN A 247 -31.76 -9.22 -11.36
C GLN A 247 -30.95 -8.07 -11.98
N HIS A 248 -30.94 -6.90 -11.35
CA HIS A 248 -30.13 -5.77 -11.82
C HIS A 248 -28.63 -6.09 -11.91
N ILE A 249 -28.07 -6.83 -10.97
CA ILE A 249 -26.66 -7.25 -11.00
C ILE A 249 -26.42 -8.21 -12.18
N LYS A 250 -27.38 -9.09 -12.48
CA LYS A 250 -27.31 -9.96 -13.66
C LYS A 250 -27.37 -9.18 -14.98
N ASP A 251 -28.25 -8.17 -15.01
CA ASP A 251 -28.40 -7.32 -16.19
C ASP A 251 -27.12 -6.52 -16.45
N GLU A 252 -26.49 -5.95 -15.41
CA GLU A 252 -25.19 -5.29 -15.50
C GLU A 252 -24.08 -6.26 -15.96
N TYR A 253 -24.04 -7.49 -15.42
CA TYR A 253 -23.08 -8.49 -15.90
C TYR A 253 -23.30 -8.87 -17.37
N ASN A 254 -24.57 -9.04 -17.77
CA ASN A 254 -24.92 -9.39 -19.14
C ASN A 254 -24.63 -8.24 -20.13
N SER A 255 -24.76 -6.99 -19.68
CA SER A 255 -24.43 -5.81 -20.48
C SER A 255 -22.95 -5.74 -20.91
N LEU A 256 -22.05 -6.41 -20.14
CA LEU A 256 -20.65 -6.53 -20.50
C LEU A 256 -20.41 -7.43 -21.73
N GLY A 257 -21.41 -8.20 -22.16
CA GLY A 257 -21.32 -9.12 -23.28
C GLY A 257 -20.29 -10.25 -23.10
N ASN A 258 -19.86 -10.85 -24.19
CA ASN A 258 -18.84 -11.91 -24.18
C ASN A 258 -17.46 -11.36 -23.82
N VAL A 259 -16.62 -12.22 -23.24
CA VAL A 259 -15.22 -11.87 -22.91
C VAL A 259 -14.49 -11.45 -24.18
N SER A 260 -14.04 -10.21 -24.24
CA SER A 260 -13.36 -9.65 -25.40
C SER A 260 -11.96 -10.25 -25.58
N ARG A 261 -11.38 -10.05 -26.79
CA ARG A 261 -10.00 -10.47 -27.05
C ARG A 261 -9.02 -9.71 -26.16
N GLU A 262 -9.29 -8.44 -25.93
CA GLU A 262 -8.49 -7.56 -25.11
C GLU A 262 -8.49 -8.03 -23.65
N GLU A 263 -9.67 -8.33 -23.07
CA GLU A 263 -9.79 -8.90 -21.74
C GLU A 263 -8.98 -10.20 -21.60
N LYS A 264 -9.07 -11.11 -22.60
CA LYS A 264 -8.29 -12.36 -22.61
C LYS A 264 -6.79 -12.09 -22.66
N SER A 265 -6.34 -11.15 -23.49
CA SER A 265 -4.92 -10.80 -23.61
C SER A 265 -4.37 -10.23 -22.31
N VAL A 266 -5.09 -9.27 -21.68
CA VAL A 266 -4.71 -8.70 -20.38
C VAL A 266 -4.66 -9.80 -19.32
N MET A 267 -5.67 -10.65 -19.25
CA MET A 267 -5.73 -11.77 -18.31
C MET A 267 -4.56 -12.74 -18.50
N THR A 268 -4.20 -13.06 -19.74
CA THR A 268 -3.08 -13.94 -20.07
C THR A 268 -1.76 -13.33 -19.62
N VAL A 269 -1.49 -12.06 -19.96
CA VAL A 269 -0.28 -11.36 -19.52
C VAL A 269 -0.23 -11.29 -17.99
N PHE A 270 -1.35 -10.98 -17.35
CA PHE A 270 -1.46 -10.93 -15.89
C PHE A 270 -1.08 -12.28 -15.25
N PHE A 271 -1.69 -13.39 -15.66
CA PHE A 271 -1.37 -14.70 -15.07
C PHE A 271 0.07 -15.14 -15.33
N ILE A 272 0.60 -14.89 -16.53
CA ILE A 272 2.02 -15.16 -16.82
C ILE A 272 2.92 -14.34 -15.89
N THR A 273 2.62 -13.06 -15.70
CA THR A 273 3.41 -12.18 -14.81
C THR A 273 3.40 -12.69 -13.38
N VAL A 274 2.22 -13.09 -12.87
CA VAL A 274 2.10 -13.65 -11.52
C VAL A 274 2.94 -14.93 -11.39
N ILE A 275 2.84 -15.85 -12.35
CA ILE A 275 3.66 -17.08 -12.34
C ILE A 275 5.15 -16.74 -12.35
N LEU A 276 5.57 -15.81 -13.22
CA LEU A 276 6.97 -15.38 -13.28
C LEU A 276 7.46 -14.76 -11.96
N TRP A 277 6.66 -13.96 -11.28
CA TRP A 277 7.02 -13.40 -9.97
C TRP A 277 7.15 -14.48 -8.91
N PHE A 278 6.19 -15.41 -8.84
CA PHE A 278 6.20 -16.46 -7.81
C PHE A 278 7.33 -17.47 -7.98
N THR A 279 7.74 -17.75 -9.22
CA THR A 279 8.74 -18.77 -9.54
C THR A 279 10.11 -18.17 -9.94
N ARG A 280 10.31 -16.84 -9.73
CA ARG A 280 11.53 -16.15 -10.15
C ARG A 280 12.77 -16.68 -9.45
N ALA A 281 12.74 -16.65 -8.14
CA ALA A 281 13.86 -17.08 -7.30
C ALA A 281 13.65 -18.51 -6.79
N ASP A 282 14.70 -19.10 -6.25
CA ASP A 282 14.62 -20.40 -5.61
C ASP A 282 13.63 -20.38 -4.45
N ILE A 283 12.85 -21.44 -4.32
CA ILE A 283 11.92 -21.63 -3.22
C ILE A 283 12.33 -22.89 -2.46
N ASP A 284 12.60 -22.74 -1.17
CA ASP A 284 12.91 -23.83 -0.26
C ASP A 284 11.67 -24.20 0.56
N PHE A 285 11.14 -25.40 0.34
CA PHE A 285 10.05 -25.99 1.13
C PHE A 285 10.56 -26.94 2.23
N GLY A 286 11.84 -26.86 2.56
CA GLY A 286 12.51 -27.76 3.50
C GLY A 286 12.88 -29.10 2.87
N ASN A 287 11.91 -29.92 2.53
CA ASN A 287 12.14 -31.23 1.91
C ASN A 287 12.28 -31.18 0.37
N PHE A 288 11.85 -30.09 -0.25
CA PHE A 288 11.88 -29.92 -1.70
C PHE A 288 12.33 -28.50 -2.04
N LYS A 289 13.32 -28.39 -2.92
CA LYS A 289 13.79 -27.10 -3.45
C LYS A 289 13.33 -26.96 -4.90
N MET A 290 12.61 -25.90 -5.18
CA MET A 290 12.25 -25.52 -6.54
C MET A 290 13.24 -24.46 -7.03
N THR A 291 13.99 -24.80 -8.08
CA THR A 291 14.93 -23.87 -8.69
C THR A 291 14.17 -22.77 -9.45
N GLY A 292 14.45 -21.52 -9.13
CA GLY A 292 13.85 -20.37 -9.82
C GLY A 292 14.29 -20.28 -11.28
N TRP A 293 13.40 -19.81 -12.14
CA TRP A 293 13.69 -19.70 -13.58
C TRP A 293 14.83 -18.73 -13.91
N VAL A 294 15.17 -17.78 -13.01
CA VAL A 294 16.32 -16.89 -13.23
C VAL A 294 17.64 -17.64 -13.33
N ASN A 295 17.75 -18.83 -12.76
CA ASN A 295 18.94 -19.66 -12.84
C ASN A 295 19.18 -20.27 -14.23
N LEU A 296 18.20 -20.17 -15.15
CA LEU A 296 18.41 -20.47 -16.56
C LEU A 296 19.34 -19.48 -17.26
N PHE A 297 19.58 -18.31 -16.63
CA PHE A 297 20.45 -17.26 -17.14
C PHE A 297 21.79 -17.29 -16.37
N GLY A 298 22.87 -16.92 -17.01
CA GLY A 298 24.22 -16.91 -16.38
C GLY A 298 24.42 -15.82 -15.30
N PHE A 299 23.43 -14.97 -15.07
CA PHE A 299 23.48 -13.82 -14.15
C PHE A 299 22.15 -13.62 -13.40
N PRO A 300 21.72 -14.58 -12.58
CA PRO A 300 20.41 -14.57 -11.92
C PRO A 300 20.19 -13.35 -11.03
N SER A 301 21.25 -12.78 -10.43
CA SER A 301 21.18 -11.61 -9.56
C SER A 301 20.79 -10.31 -10.29
N TYR A 302 20.94 -10.25 -11.62
CA TYR A 302 20.59 -9.07 -12.42
C TYR A 302 19.08 -8.97 -12.66
N ILE A 303 18.37 -10.10 -12.59
CA ILE A 303 16.94 -10.17 -12.91
C ILE A 303 16.14 -10.02 -11.62
N LYS A 304 15.47 -8.88 -11.49
CA LYS A 304 14.64 -8.52 -10.33
C LYS A 304 13.14 -8.62 -10.66
N ASP A 305 12.28 -8.50 -9.65
CA ASP A 305 10.82 -8.46 -9.85
C ASP A 305 10.39 -7.27 -10.73
N SER A 306 11.13 -6.16 -10.67
CA SER A 306 10.94 -5.00 -11.56
C SER A 306 11.18 -5.32 -13.04
N THR A 307 12.12 -6.23 -13.35
CA THR A 307 12.36 -6.70 -14.73
C THR A 307 11.12 -7.40 -15.28
N VAL A 308 10.49 -8.27 -14.48
CA VAL A 308 9.25 -8.98 -14.84
C VAL A 308 8.10 -7.99 -15.01
N ALA A 309 7.97 -7.01 -14.10
CA ALA A 309 6.93 -6.00 -14.16
C ALA A 309 7.00 -5.16 -15.44
N ILE A 310 8.20 -4.69 -15.79
CA ILE A 310 8.41 -3.91 -17.03
C ILE A 310 8.22 -4.76 -18.27
N LEU A 311 8.66 -6.03 -18.26
CA LEU A 311 8.40 -6.95 -19.36
C LEU A 311 6.90 -7.14 -19.62
N ALA A 312 6.10 -7.29 -18.55
CA ALA A 312 4.64 -7.36 -18.66
C ALA A 312 4.05 -6.09 -19.28
N GLY A 313 4.43 -4.91 -18.74
CA GLY A 313 4.00 -3.63 -19.29
C GLY A 313 4.40 -3.47 -20.75
N PHE A 314 5.65 -3.73 -21.11
CA PHE A 314 6.16 -3.68 -22.49
C PHE A 314 5.35 -4.60 -23.42
N THR A 315 5.06 -5.83 -22.98
CA THR A 315 4.24 -6.78 -23.76
C THR A 315 2.85 -6.22 -24.06
N LEU A 316 2.21 -5.52 -23.11
CA LEU A 316 0.90 -4.92 -23.32
C LEU A 316 0.91 -3.78 -24.35
N PHE A 317 2.03 -3.08 -24.54
CA PHE A 317 2.20 -2.10 -25.61
C PHE A 317 2.38 -2.73 -27.00
N LEU A 318 2.77 -4.00 -27.07
CA LEU A 318 3.00 -4.71 -28.34
C LEU A 318 1.77 -5.50 -28.83
N ILE A 319 0.87 -5.92 -27.93
CA ILE A 319 -0.30 -6.73 -28.28
C ILE A 319 -1.36 -5.87 -28.95
N PRO A 320 -1.80 -6.19 -30.20
CA PRO A 320 -2.89 -5.49 -30.86
C PRO A 320 -4.22 -5.69 -30.15
N ALA A 321 -4.97 -4.61 -29.92
CA ALA A 321 -6.29 -4.65 -29.29
C ALA A 321 -7.35 -5.32 -30.20
N SER A 322 -7.38 -5.00 -31.48
CA SER A 322 -8.34 -5.57 -32.44
C SER A 322 -7.75 -5.63 -33.83
N LYS A 323 -8.20 -6.62 -34.63
CA LYS A 323 -7.77 -6.76 -36.04
C LYS A 323 -8.10 -5.52 -36.91
N ASN A 324 -9.17 -4.79 -36.56
CA ASN A 324 -9.67 -3.64 -37.34
C ASN A 324 -9.31 -2.28 -36.72
N LYS A 325 -8.70 -2.25 -35.52
CA LYS A 325 -8.27 -1.01 -34.86
C LYS A 325 -6.75 -1.00 -34.83
N LYS A 326 -6.14 0.05 -35.37
CA LYS A 326 -4.69 0.30 -35.25
C LYS A 326 -4.31 0.72 -33.83
N GLN A 327 -4.78 0.01 -32.82
CA GLN A 327 -4.55 0.28 -31.39
C GLN A 327 -4.00 -0.97 -30.72
N ASN A 328 -3.11 -0.79 -29.77
CA ASN A 328 -2.60 -1.84 -28.90
C ASN A 328 -3.37 -1.86 -27.57
N ILE A 329 -3.19 -2.89 -26.77
CA ILE A 329 -3.78 -3.00 -25.43
C ILE A 329 -3.46 -1.75 -24.61
N LEU A 330 -2.19 -1.33 -24.60
CA LEU A 330 -1.75 -0.04 -24.10
C LEU A 330 -1.12 0.79 -25.22
N GLU A 331 -1.26 2.09 -25.17
CA GLU A 331 -0.66 3.07 -26.05
C GLU A 331 0.18 4.07 -25.23
N TRP A 332 1.16 4.70 -25.86
CA TRP A 332 2.02 5.66 -25.14
C TRP A 332 1.24 6.78 -24.43
N LYS A 333 0.11 7.21 -24.97
CA LYS A 333 -0.78 8.18 -24.32
C LYS A 333 -1.30 7.69 -22.95
N ASP A 334 -1.38 6.38 -22.72
CA ASP A 334 -1.85 5.80 -21.46
C ASP A 334 -0.80 6.02 -20.34
N VAL A 335 0.47 6.26 -20.69
CA VAL A 335 1.54 6.61 -19.74
C VAL A 335 1.23 7.89 -18.95
N THR A 336 0.43 8.81 -19.53
CA THR A 336 -0.03 10.02 -18.82
C THR A 336 -0.93 9.72 -17.61
N LYS A 337 -1.45 8.50 -17.51
CA LYS A 337 -2.23 8.03 -16.36
C LYS A 337 -1.36 7.54 -15.20
N LEU A 338 -0.06 7.34 -15.44
CA LEU A 338 0.88 6.97 -14.40
C LEU A 338 0.82 7.99 -13.25
N PRO A 339 0.67 7.56 -12.00
CA PRO A 339 0.62 8.47 -10.87
C PRO A 339 2.03 8.99 -10.53
N PHE A 340 2.55 9.89 -11.35
CA PHE A 340 3.91 10.44 -11.25
C PHE A 340 4.20 11.04 -9.87
N LYS A 341 3.18 11.54 -9.18
CA LYS A 341 3.30 12.01 -7.80
C LYS A 341 3.86 10.95 -6.85
N ILE A 342 3.46 9.68 -7.02
CA ILE A 342 3.93 8.58 -6.17
C ILE A 342 5.42 8.28 -6.45
N ILE A 343 5.86 8.42 -7.71
CA ILE A 343 7.28 8.26 -8.08
C ILE A 343 8.14 9.29 -7.35
N LEU A 344 7.71 10.55 -7.32
CA LEU A 344 8.41 11.60 -6.57
C LEU A 344 8.44 11.33 -5.06
N LEU A 345 7.34 10.82 -4.50
CA LEU A 345 7.31 10.41 -3.10
C LEU A 345 8.35 9.32 -2.82
N PHE A 346 8.43 8.29 -3.66
CA PHE A 346 9.42 7.22 -3.51
C PHE A 346 10.85 7.78 -3.50
N GLY A 347 11.19 8.60 -4.50
CA GLY A 347 12.49 9.22 -4.60
C GLY A 347 12.86 10.06 -3.38
N CYS A 348 11.92 10.84 -2.86
CA CYS A 348 12.11 11.60 -1.64
C CYS A 348 12.43 10.69 -0.45
N GLY A 349 11.66 9.60 -0.27
CA GLY A 349 11.91 8.65 0.81
C GLY A 349 13.30 8.01 0.73
N PHE A 350 13.70 7.54 -0.45
CA PHE A 350 15.04 6.98 -0.65
C PHE A 350 16.15 8.02 -0.43
N ALA A 351 15.94 9.28 -0.85
CA ALA A 351 16.88 10.37 -0.57
C ALA A 351 16.97 10.64 0.95
N ILE A 352 15.85 10.64 1.67
CA ILE A 352 15.86 10.79 3.14
C ILE A 352 16.68 9.67 3.79
N ALA A 353 16.48 8.41 3.37
CA ALA A 353 17.23 7.28 3.92
C ALA A 353 18.73 7.44 3.73
N GLU A 354 19.18 7.79 2.52
CA GLU A 354 20.58 8.02 2.24
C GLU A 354 21.12 9.25 2.97
N GLY A 355 20.28 10.28 3.12
CA GLY A 355 20.62 11.48 3.92
C GLY A 355 20.85 11.15 5.40
N PHE A 356 20.07 10.23 5.99
CA PHE A 356 20.28 9.74 7.35
C PHE A 356 21.66 9.09 7.49
N GLU A 357 21.98 8.14 6.62
CA GLU A 357 23.26 7.44 6.62
C GLU A 357 24.44 8.42 6.39
N THR A 358 24.33 9.27 5.37
CA THR A 358 25.41 10.21 4.99
C THR A 358 25.72 11.20 6.11
N THR A 359 24.72 11.59 6.93
CA THR A 359 24.88 12.57 8.01
C THR A 359 25.12 11.93 9.39
N GLY A 360 24.97 10.59 9.51
CA GLY A 360 25.06 9.88 10.77
C GLY A 360 23.90 10.15 11.72
N LEU A 361 22.80 10.75 11.24
CA LEU A 361 21.62 11.03 12.06
C LEU A 361 20.95 9.74 12.54
N ASP A 362 20.98 8.68 11.76
CA ASP A 362 20.51 7.34 12.07
C ASP A 362 21.17 6.78 13.33
N VAL A 363 22.49 6.84 13.41
CA VAL A 363 23.27 6.37 14.57
C VAL A 363 22.94 7.17 15.82
N ILE A 364 22.80 8.49 15.70
CA ILE A 364 22.46 9.37 16.81
C ILE A 364 21.06 9.06 17.37
N LEU A 365 20.08 8.87 16.48
CA LEU A 365 18.71 8.51 16.90
C LEU A 365 18.69 7.13 17.56
N ALA A 366 19.39 6.15 16.99
CA ALA A 366 19.48 4.81 17.53
C ALA A 366 20.12 4.78 18.93
N SER A 367 21.20 5.53 19.15
CA SER A 367 21.88 5.60 20.46
C SER A 367 20.98 6.12 21.59
N ASN A 368 20.06 7.04 21.28
CA ASN A 368 19.09 7.56 22.25
C ASN A 368 17.98 6.56 22.62
N LEU A 369 17.79 5.51 21.80
CA LEU A 369 16.75 4.51 22.00
C LEU A 369 17.27 3.18 22.59
N VAL A 370 18.56 3.09 22.91
CA VAL A 370 19.19 1.88 23.49
C VAL A 370 18.50 1.44 24.80
N ALA A 371 17.88 2.35 25.53
CA ALA A 371 17.10 2.00 26.74
C ALA A 371 15.98 0.98 26.44
N LEU A 372 15.48 0.93 25.22
CA LEU A 372 14.48 -0.06 24.78
C LEU A 372 15.02 -1.49 24.77
N LYS A 373 16.35 -1.68 24.77
CA LYS A 373 16.98 -3.02 24.79
C LYS A 373 16.58 -3.85 26.02
N ALA A 374 16.18 -3.19 27.10
CA ALA A 374 15.66 -3.86 28.30
C ALA A 374 14.24 -4.42 28.14
N MET A 375 13.53 -4.04 27.07
CA MET A 375 12.16 -4.50 26.83
C MET A 375 12.13 -5.81 26.05
N PRO A 376 11.17 -6.72 26.33
CA PRO A 376 10.95 -7.90 25.52
C PRO A 376 10.66 -7.53 24.06
N PRO A 377 11.20 -8.27 23.04
CA PRO A 377 11.01 -7.93 21.61
C PRO A 377 9.55 -7.76 21.18
N TRP A 378 8.61 -8.53 21.73
CA TRP A 378 7.20 -8.41 21.39
C TRP A 378 6.60 -7.06 21.82
N ILE A 379 7.07 -6.45 22.91
CA ILE A 379 6.63 -5.11 23.35
C ILE A 379 7.13 -4.05 22.37
N ILE A 380 8.37 -4.19 21.88
CA ILE A 380 8.94 -3.29 20.89
C ILE A 380 8.14 -3.36 19.59
N ILE A 381 7.88 -4.59 19.10
CA ILE A 381 7.05 -4.81 17.90
C ILE A 381 5.66 -4.19 18.09
N LEU A 382 4.98 -4.49 19.18
CA LEU A 382 3.66 -3.93 19.49
C LEU A 382 3.68 -2.40 19.52
N SER A 383 4.68 -1.80 20.16
CA SER A 383 4.82 -0.34 20.24
C SER A 383 5.02 0.28 18.87
N VAL A 384 5.85 -0.32 18.02
CA VAL A 384 6.05 0.12 16.63
C VAL A 384 4.76 0.01 15.83
N VAL A 385 4.07 -1.13 15.90
CA VAL A 385 2.81 -1.36 15.16
C VAL A 385 1.73 -0.37 15.61
N VAL A 386 1.57 -0.14 16.91
CA VAL A 386 0.61 0.85 17.45
C VAL A 386 0.96 2.25 16.98
N PHE A 387 2.22 2.65 17.13
CA PHE A 387 2.69 3.99 16.75
C PHE A 387 2.47 4.26 15.27
N VAL A 388 2.87 3.32 14.39
CA VAL A 388 2.72 3.48 12.94
C VAL A 388 1.25 3.47 12.52
N THR A 389 0.41 2.64 13.16
CA THR A 389 -1.04 2.66 12.93
C THR A 389 -1.63 4.04 13.25
N LEU A 390 -1.29 4.62 14.41
CA LEU A 390 -1.75 5.96 14.80
C LEU A 390 -1.22 7.05 13.87
N LEU A 391 0.04 6.94 13.44
CA LEU A 391 0.64 7.86 12.48
C LEU A 391 -0.11 7.78 11.13
N SER A 392 -0.46 6.59 10.67
CA SER A 392 -1.16 6.37 9.41
C SER A 392 -2.62 6.85 9.42
N GLU A 393 -3.26 6.94 10.59
CA GLU A 393 -4.57 7.59 10.69
C GLU A 393 -4.51 9.11 10.44
N MET A 394 -3.36 9.73 10.71
CA MET A 394 -3.16 11.18 10.61
C MET A 394 -2.41 11.61 9.35
N ALA A 395 -1.63 10.71 8.76
CA ALA A 395 -0.82 10.94 7.58
C ALA A 395 -1.09 9.87 6.52
N SER A 396 -0.68 10.11 5.26
CA SER A 396 -0.80 9.08 4.24
C SER A 396 0.06 7.85 4.56
N ASN A 397 -0.41 6.65 4.19
CA ASN A 397 0.33 5.39 4.37
C ASN A 397 1.77 5.48 3.84
N VAL A 398 1.95 6.13 2.67
CA VAL A 398 3.27 6.34 2.04
C VAL A 398 4.17 7.21 2.90
N ALA A 399 3.66 8.36 3.35
CA ALA A 399 4.42 9.26 4.21
C ALA A 399 4.80 8.59 5.54
N SER A 400 3.88 7.83 6.14
CA SER A 400 4.13 7.12 7.39
C SER A 400 5.30 6.13 7.29
N VAL A 401 5.35 5.34 6.21
CA VAL A 401 6.45 4.39 5.98
C VAL A 401 7.77 5.12 5.74
N GLN A 402 7.77 6.17 4.92
CA GLN A 402 8.98 6.92 4.59
C GLN A 402 9.59 7.67 5.78
N LEU A 403 8.77 8.06 6.74
CA LEU A 403 9.23 8.69 7.96
C LEU A 403 9.78 7.69 8.98
N ILE A 404 9.18 6.50 9.05
CA ILE A 404 9.52 5.55 10.13
C ILE A 404 10.65 4.58 9.76
N LEU A 405 10.72 4.11 8.52
CA LEU A 405 11.72 3.11 8.12
C LEU A 405 13.17 3.56 8.33
N PRO A 406 13.58 4.81 8.00
CA PRO A 406 14.94 5.29 8.26
C PRO A 406 15.32 5.29 9.75
N ILE A 407 14.33 5.32 10.63
CA ILE A 407 14.54 5.30 12.09
C ILE A 407 14.57 3.87 12.61
N LEU A 408 13.70 3.00 12.09
CA LEU A 408 13.60 1.62 12.57
C LEU A 408 14.81 0.75 12.21
N MET A 409 15.45 1.04 11.10
CA MET A 409 16.60 0.27 10.65
C MET A 409 17.79 0.40 11.61
N PRO A 410 18.34 1.59 11.89
CA PRO A 410 19.43 1.73 12.87
C PRO A 410 18.97 1.35 14.29
N LEU A 411 17.70 1.55 14.62
CA LEU A 411 17.14 1.10 15.88
C LEU A 411 17.24 -0.42 16.02
N SER A 412 16.87 -1.18 15.00
CA SER A 412 16.93 -2.64 15.03
C SER A 412 18.36 -3.15 15.24
N VAL A 413 19.32 -2.54 14.55
CA VAL A 413 20.75 -2.85 14.71
C VAL A 413 21.23 -2.52 16.14
N SER A 414 20.85 -1.38 16.70
CA SER A 414 21.24 -0.98 18.07
C SER A 414 20.63 -1.86 19.16
N LEU A 415 19.44 -2.43 18.90
CA LEU A 415 18.74 -3.35 19.78
C LEU A 415 19.15 -4.82 19.62
N ASP A 416 20.01 -5.12 18.64
CA ASP A 416 20.41 -6.50 18.26
C ASP A 416 19.19 -7.34 17.85
N ILE A 417 18.26 -6.72 17.12
CA ILE A 417 17.04 -7.34 16.56
C ILE A 417 17.19 -7.35 15.03
N ASP A 418 16.81 -8.46 14.39
CA ASP A 418 16.75 -8.52 12.93
C ASP A 418 15.89 -7.36 12.38
N PRO A 419 16.44 -6.52 11.48
CA PRO A 419 15.71 -5.38 10.90
C PRO A 419 14.34 -5.73 10.33
N LEU A 420 14.19 -6.89 9.71
CA LEU A 420 12.92 -7.36 9.15
C LEU A 420 11.83 -7.51 10.21
N THR A 421 12.23 -7.87 11.44
CA THR A 421 11.30 -8.04 12.58
C THR A 421 10.59 -6.75 12.97
N LEU A 422 11.18 -5.58 12.73
CA LEU A 422 10.56 -4.27 12.99
C LEU A 422 10.02 -3.61 11.72
N MET A 423 10.77 -3.68 10.62
CA MET A 423 10.44 -2.95 9.40
C MET A 423 9.21 -3.52 8.67
N ILE A 424 9.05 -4.85 8.62
CA ILE A 424 7.90 -5.47 7.96
C ILE A 424 6.59 -5.16 8.69
N PRO A 425 6.48 -5.39 10.02
CA PRO A 425 5.27 -5.01 10.75
C PRO A 425 4.96 -3.51 10.64
N ALA A 426 5.96 -2.63 10.70
CA ALA A 426 5.77 -1.20 10.50
C ALA A 426 5.17 -0.88 9.11
N THR A 427 5.70 -1.53 8.07
CA THR A 427 5.22 -1.35 6.70
C THR A 427 3.76 -1.78 6.54
N ILE A 428 3.39 -2.92 7.10
CA ILE A 428 2.01 -3.42 7.06
C ILE A 428 1.10 -2.53 7.92
N ALA A 429 1.53 -2.13 9.11
CA ALA A 429 0.79 -1.26 10.01
C ALA A 429 0.46 0.10 9.40
N ALA A 430 1.32 0.61 8.52
CA ALA A 430 1.05 1.84 7.77
C ALA A 430 -0.17 1.72 6.83
N SER A 431 -0.67 0.51 6.57
CA SER A 431 -1.93 0.29 5.83
C SER A 431 -3.17 0.23 6.74
N PHE A 432 -3.03 0.44 8.06
CA PHE A 432 -4.11 0.34 9.05
C PHE A 432 -4.77 1.69 9.35
N GLY A 433 -5.09 2.47 8.32
CA GLY A 433 -5.84 3.72 8.46
C GLY A 433 -7.34 3.48 8.28
N TYR A 434 -8.05 2.97 9.30
CA TYR A 434 -9.48 2.60 9.19
C TYR A 434 -10.44 3.54 9.91
N MET A 435 -9.97 4.38 10.85
CA MET A 435 -10.85 5.17 11.72
C MET A 435 -11.33 6.45 11.07
N LEU A 436 -10.46 7.13 10.31
CA LEU A 436 -10.74 8.47 9.80
C LEU A 436 -10.99 8.46 8.28
N PRO A 437 -11.94 9.30 7.80
CA PRO A 437 -12.15 9.45 6.36
C PRO A 437 -10.91 9.90 5.60
N VAL A 438 -10.07 10.73 6.22
CA VAL A 438 -8.85 11.30 5.62
C VAL A 438 -7.66 10.36 5.64
N ALA A 439 -7.69 9.28 6.43
CA ALA A 439 -6.57 8.37 6.60
C ALA A 439 -6.15 7.71 5.28
N THR A 440 -7.11 7.36 4.41
CA THR A 440 -6.84 6.80 3.08
C THR A 440 -7.77 7.39 2.03
N ALA A 441 -7.30 7.43 0.78
CA ALA A 441 -8.15 7.86 -0.34
C ALA A 441 -9.37 6.92 -0.51
N ALA A 442 -9.23 5.62 -0.23
CA ALA A 442 -10.34 4.68 -0.24
C ALA A 442 -11.44 5.06 0.76
N ASN A 443 -11.05 5.43 1.99
CA ASN A 443 -11.97 5.90 3.01
C ASN A 443 -12.68 7.19 2.58
N THR A 444 -11.95 8.14 2.03
CA THR A 444 -12.51 9.42 1.54
C THR A 444 -13.57 9.18 0.48
N ILE A 445 -13.32 8.28 -0.47
CA ILE A 445 -14.25 7.93 -1.57
C ILE A 445 -15.56 7.37 -1.00
N VAL A 446 -15.46 6.35 -0.14
CA VAL A 446 -16.66 5.70 0.41
C VAL A 446 -17.42 6.60 1.39
N PHE A 447 -16.71 7.43 2.14
CA PHE A 447 -17.32 8.43 3.03
C PHE A 447 -18.09 9.50 2.25
N GLY A 448 -17.54 9.92 1.11
CA GLY A 448 -18.20 10.86 0.17
C GLY A 448 -19.52 10.36 -0.39
N SER A 449 -19.83 9.07 -0.29
CA SER A 449 -21.13 8.50 -0.68
C SER A 449 -22.32 8.99 0.18
N GLY A 450 -22.06 9.48 1.40
CA GLY A 450 -23.07 9.87 2.37
C GLY A 450 -23.77 8.71 3.11
N TYR A 451 -23.43 7.45 2.82
CA TYR A 451 -24.00 6.27 3.51
C TYR A 451 -23.31 5.92 4.83
N ILE A 452 -22.15 6.52 5.11
CA ILE A 452 -21.37 6.30 6.32
C ILE A 452 -21.28 7.60 7.10
N ASP A 453 -21.66 7.59 8.37
CA ASP A 453 -21.39 8.71 9.28
C ASP A 453 -20.02 8.53 9.98
N THR A 454 -19.41 9.65 10.39
CA THR A 454 -18.09 9.68 11.04
C THR A 454 -18.03 8.80 12.28
N LYS A 455 -19.12 8.75 13.08
CA LYS A 455 -19.17 7.94 14.29
C LYS A 455 -19.13 6.42 13.98
N THR A 456 -19.82 6.01 12.93
CA THR A 456 -19.82 4.59 12.49
C THR A 456 -18.43 4.23 11.96
N MET A 457 -17.83 5.05 11.10
CA MET A 457 -16.49 4.81 10.57
C MET A 457 -15.45 4.72 11.70
N TYR A 458 -15.46 5.68 12.63
CA TYR A 458 -14.55 5.67 13.78
C TYR A 458 -14.69 4.40 14.62
N LYS A 459 -15.92 3.99 14.98
CA LYS A 459 -16.13 2.81 15.82
C LYS A 459 -15.72 1.51 15.14
N VAL A 460 -16.11 1.35 13.88
CA VAL A 460 -15.74 0.14 13.11
C VAL A 460 -14.24 0.13 12.86
N GLY A 461 -13.67 1.27 12.45
CA GLY A 461 -12.24 1.42 12.21
C GLY A 461 -11.39 1.16 13.44
N PHE A 462 -11.82 1.62 14.62
CA PHE A 462 -11.13 1.31 15.89
C PHE A 462 -11.03 -0.20 16.13
N ILE A 463 -12.13 -0.93 15.93
CA ILE A 463 -12.14 -2.40 16.06
C ILE A 463 -11.19 -3.04 15.04
N PHE A 464 -11.20 -2.53 13.80
CA PHE A 464 -10.30 -3.01 12.76
C PHE A 464 -8.83 -2.76 13.13
N ASN A 465 -8.49 -1.57 13.63
CA ASN A 465 -7.13 -1.28 14.09
C ASN A 465 -6.72 -2.23 15.23
N VAL A 466 -7.57 -2.46 16.21
CA VAL A 466 -7.26 -3.39 17.31
C VAL A 466 -7.03 -4.81 16.80
N ILE A 467 -7.89 -5.32 15.90
CA ILE A 467 -7.73 -6.64 15.29
C ILE A 467 -6.44 -6.70 14.48
N GLY A 468 -6.19 -5.70 13.62
CA GLY A 468 -5.00 -5.64 12.79
C GLY A 468 -3.70 -5.59 13.60
N ILE A 469 -3.63 -4.73 14.61
CA ILE A 469 -2.49 -4.62 15.54
C ILE A 469 -2.24 -5.96 16.23
N THR A 470 -3.30 -6.59 16.76
CA THR A 470 -3.19 -7.88 17.46
C THR A 470 -2.68 -8.98 16.54
N LEU A 471 -3.31 -9.17 15.38
CA LEU A 471 -2.91 -10.19 14.41
C LEU A 471 -1.48 -9.96 13.94
N LEU A 472 -1.15 -8.74 13.52
CA LEU A 472 0.18 -8.43 13.00
C LEU A 472 1.28 -8.65 14.06
N THR A 473 1.05 -8.20 15.29
CA THR A 473 2.00 -8.42 16.39
C THR A 473 2.19 -9.91 16.66
N LEU A 474 1.11 -10.69 16.75
CA LEU A 474 1.19 -12.14 16.97
C LEU A 474 1.98 -12.82 15.84
N PHE A 475 1.63 -12.55 14.57
CA PHE A 475 2.34 -13.15 13.44
C PHE A 475 3.83 -12.75 13.42
N SER A 476 4.17 -11.51 13.74
CA SER A 476 5.56 -11.03 13.74
C SER A 476 6.41 -11.62 14.88
N VAL A 477 5.79 -11.97 16.00
CA VAL A 477 6.48 -12.61 17.13
C VAL A 477 6.72 -14.10 16.89
N TYR A 478 5.70 -14.81 16.34
CA TYR A 478 5.79 -16.26 16.18
C TYR A 478 6.38 -16.71 14.85
N ARG A 479 6.37 -15.87 13.84
CA ARG A 479 6.88 -16.20 12.51
C ARG A 479 8.07 -15.31 12.18
N LYS A 480 9.27 -15.89 12.25
CA LYS A 480 10.49 -15.24 11.73
C LYS A 480 10.40 -15.15 10.19
N PHE A 481 10.87 -14.04 9.64
CA PHE A 481 10.90 -13.77 8.19
C PHE A 481 12.06 -14.48 7.51
#